data_7ba742e3b179f1726b7226264705b4f4
#
_entry.id   7ba742e3b179f1726b7226264705b4f4
#
_cell.length_a   1.000
_cell.length_b   1.000
_cell.length_c   1.000
_cell.angle_alpha   90.00
_cell.angle_beta   90.00
_cell.angle_gamma   90.00
#
_symmetry.space_group_name_H-M   'P 1'
#
loop_
_entity.id
_entity.type
_entity.pdbx_description
1 polymer ?
#
loop_
_entity_poly.entity_id
_entity_poly.type
_entity_poly.pdbx_seq_one_letter_code
_entity_poly.pdbx_strand_id
1 'polypeptide(L)'
;IIRYNGVSDADTIENLTNHVYINLGGHNSGTIHDEIMQINAEYYTYGRDGEISDGRLYPVEGTPLDFRKPKRVGAEIDADNELVKSKGGYDHNFCLCNDGEMVLAATVVNNTTGIRMDVYTDRPGIQIYTGNYISEKNEGKEGATYHPRWGTAYETQFYPDAVNHDNFPSPVIRAGEEFESQTVYHFGLAD
;
A
#
# COMPACT_ATOMS: atom_id res chain seq x y z
N ILE A 1 -8.97 -13.54 -0.57
CA ILE A 1 -9.03 -13.10 0.83
C ILE A 1 -7.82 -13.65 1.54
N ILE A 2 -7.10 -12.79 2.25
CA ILE A 2 -5.99 -13.15 3.14
C ILE A 2 -6.46 -12.80 4.55
N ARG A 3 -6.36 -13.77 5.47
CA ARG A 3 -6.70 -13.58 6.87
C ARG A 3 -5.50 -13.90 7.73
N TYR A 4 -5.26 -13.05 8.69
CA TYR A 4 -4.27 -13.26 9.74
C TYR A 4 -5.00 -13.43 11.04
N ASN A 5 -4.62 -14.41 11.82
CA ASN A 5 -5.05 -14.59 13.20
C ASN A 5 -3.89 -15.12 14.04
N GLY A 6 -3.88 -14.77 15.29
CA GLY A 6 -2.85 -15.22 16.20
C GLY A 6 -3.12 -14.81 17.63
N VAL A 7 -2.31 -15.35 18.51
CA VAL A 7 -2.30 -15.06 19.93
C VAL A 7 -0.86 -15.08 20.42
N SER A 8 -0.52 -14.18 21.35
CA SER A 8 0.79 -14.15 21.99
C SER A 8 0.66 -14.51 23.47
N ASP A 9 1.68 -15.18 24.02
CA ASP A 9 1.79 -15.45 25.47
C ASP A 9 2.36 -14.26 26.27
N ALA A 10 2.73 -13.19 25.57
CA ALA A 10 3.21 -11.94 26.16
C ALA A 10 2.67 -10.73 25.39
N ASP A 11 2.63 -9.57 26.03
CA ASP A 11 2.32 -8.31 25.34
C ASP A 11 3.29 -8.12 24.18
N THR A 12 2.79 -7.85 22.97
CA THR A 12 3.62 -7.73 21.79
C THR A 12 3.02 -6.76 20.76
N ILE A 13 3.76 -6.49 19.70
CA ILE A 13 3.33 -5.68 18.56
C ILE A 13 2.94 -6.62 17.43
N GLU A 14 1.74 -6.42 16.86
CA GLU A 14 1.29 -7.12 15.68
C GLU A 14 1.09 -6.12 14.53
N ASN A 15 1.77 -6.34 13.41
CA ASN A 15 1.56 -5.57 12.19
C ASN A 15 1.87 -6.44 10.96
N LEU A 16 1.11 -7.53 10.82
CA LEU A 16 1.24 -8.45 9.70
C LEU A 16 0.59 -7.86 8.45
N THR A 17 1.29 -7.99 7.33
CA THR A 17 0.81 -7.61 6.01
C THR A 17 1.23 -8.64 4.97
N ASN A 18 0.84 -8.45 3.71
CA ASN A 18 1.36 -9.21 2.58
C ASN A 18 2.02 -8.26 1.58
N HIS A 19 3.04 -8.76 0.89
CA HIS A 19 3.87 -7.97 -0.01
C HIS A 19 3.86 -8.55 -1.42
N VAL A 20 2.67 -8.93 -1.91
CA VAL A 20 2.53 -9.39 -3.28
C VAL A 20 2.62 -8.22 -4.25
N TYR A 21 3.44 -8.37 -5.30
CA TYR A 21 3.50 -7.39 -6.39
C TYR A 21 2.40 -7.68 -7.40
N ILE A 22 1.54 -6.70 -7.64
CA ILE A 22 0.43 -6.76 -8.59
C ILE A 22 0.77 -5.94 -9.83
N ASN A 23 0.50 -6.50 -11.00
CA ASN A 23 0.48 -5.81 -12.28
C ASN A 23 -0.71 -6.34 -13.08
N LEU A 24 -1.74 -5.52 -13.25
CA LEU A 24 -2.97 -5.91 -13.93
C LEU A 24 -2.81 -6.04 -15.45
N GLY A 25 -1.69 -5.58 -16.00
CA GLY A 25 -1.28 -5.83 -17.38
C GLY A 25 -0.72 -7.24 -17.60
N GLY A 26 -0.34 -7.93 -16.51
CA GLY A 26 0.33 -9.23 -16.52
C GLY A 26 1.76 -9.16 -16.00
N HIS A 27 2.30 -10.27 -15.52
CA HIS A 27 3.60 -10.29 -14.82
C HIS A 27 4.80 -9.83 -15.68
N ASN A 28 4.70 -9.89 -17.00
CA ASN A 28 5.75 -9.51 -17.94
C ASN A 28 5.31 -8.40 -18.92
N SER A 29 4.34 -7.56 -18.51
CA SER A 29 3.76 -6.52 -19.36
C SER A 29 4.52 -5.18 -19.31
N GLY A 30 5.57 -5.07 -18.47
CA GLY A 30 6.30 -3.83 -18.29
C GLY A 30 5.82 -3.04 -17.07
N THR A 31 5.95 -1.72 -17.12
CA THR A 31 5.67 -0.84 -15.97
C THR A 31 4.19 -0.68 -15.70
N ILE A 32 3.87 -0.42 -14.41
CA ILE A 32 2.50 -0.14 -13.93
C ILE A 32 2.06 1.32 -14.18
N HIS A 33 2.82 2.11 -14.93
CA HIS A 33 2.59 3.54 -15.09
C HIS A 33 1.24 3.91 -15.72
N ASP A 34 0.68 3.03 -16.56
CA ASP A 34 -0.59 3.25 -17.25
C ASP A 34 -1.81 2.76 -16.45
N GLU A 35 -1.59 2.09 -15.32
CA GLU A 35 -2.66 1.73 -14.42
C GLU A 35 -3.30 2.98 -13.80
N ILE A 36 -4.62 2.97 -13.69
CA ILE A 36 -5.40 4.02 -13.03
C ILE A 36 -5.65 3.59 -11.60
N MET A 37 -5.17 4.37 -10.65
CA MET A 37 -5.33 4.08 -9.22
C MET A 37 -6.16 5.17 -8.55
N GLN A 38 -6.99 4.75 -7.60
CA GLN A 38 -7.67 5.60 -6.62
C GLN A 38 -7.43 5.03 -5.23
N ILE A 39 -7.19 5.91 -4.24
CA ILE A 39 -7.01 5.54 -2.83
C ILE A 39 -7.98 6.37 -2.00
N ASN A 40 -8.75 5.72 -1.14
CA ASN A 40 -9.75 6.37 -0.29
C ASN A 40 -9.12 6.86 1.02
N ALA A 41 -8.15 7.78 0.91
CA ALA A 41 -7.45 8.36 2.05
C ALA A 41 -7.24 9.86 1.86
N GLU A 42 -7.52 10.62 2.91
CA GLU A 42 -7.29 12.08 2.96
C GLU A 42 -5.89 12.41 3.47
N TYR A 43 -5.24 11.47 4.16
CA TYR A 43 -3.95 11.69 4.83
C TYR A 43 -2.98 10.55 4.55
N TYR A 44 -1.69 10.86 4.72
CA TYR A 44 -0.60 9.89 4.73
C TYR A 44 0.31 10.15 5.95
N THR A 45 1.10 9.15 6.33
CA THR A 45 2.17 9.32 7.32
C THR A 45 3.50 9.54 6.61
N TYR A 46 4.36 10.36 7.18
CA TYR A 46 5.67 10.66 6.64
C TYR A 46 6.69 10.81 7.77
N GLY A 47 7.93 10.38 7.52
CA GLY A 47 9.06 10.60 8.41
C GLY A 47 10.08 11.53 7.74
N ARG A 48 10.76 12.36 8.53
CA ARG A 48 11.93 13.08 8.05
C ARG A 48 13.02 12.07 7.69
N ASP A 49 13.78 12.39 6.66
CA ASP A 49 14.82 11.51 6.10
C ASP A 49 14.28 10.18 5.53
N GLY A 50 12.95 10.10 5.33
CA GLY A 50 12.30 9.06 4.54
C GLY A 50 12.13 7.71 5.22
N GLU A 51 12.36 7.55 6.53
CA GLU A 51 12.43 6.23 7.12
C GLU A 51 11.38 5.96 8.21
N ILE A 52 11.23 6.84 9.19
CA ILE A 52 10.33 6.61 10.34
C ILE A 52 9.30 7.73 10.42
N SER A 53 8.04 7.38 10.68
CA SER A 53 6.97 8.37 10.85
C SER A 53 7.29 9.33 12.01
N ASP A 54 7.01 10.61 11.81
CA ASP A 54 7.17 11.64 12.84
C ASP A 54 5.92 11.81 13.74
N GLY A 55 4.95 10.90 13.61
CA GLY A 55 3.70 10.90 14.40
C GLY A 55 2.63 11.84 13.88
N ARG A 56 2.81 12.43 12.69
CA ARG A 56 1.83 13.35 12.09
C ARG A 56 1.09 12.73 10.92
N LEU A 57 -0.13 13.21 10.72
CA LEU A 57 -0.92 12.96 9.53
C LEU A 57 -0.79 14.17 8.59
N TYR A 58 -0.37 13.93 7.38
CA TYR A 58 -0.20 14.94 6.36
C TYR A 58 -1.30 14.83 5.30
N PRO A 59 -1.94 15.92 4.87
CA PRO A 59 -2.96 15.85 3.83
C PRO A 59 -2.33 15.44 2.49
N VAL A 60 -3.02 14.58 1.75
CA VAL A 60 -2.61 14.20 0.39
C VAL A 60 -2.86 15.33 -0.61
N GLU A 61 -3.78 16.24 -0.31
CA GLU A 61 -4.20 17.34 -1.17
C GLU A 61 -3.03 18.20 -1.62
N GLY A 62 -2.94 18.43 -2.94
CA GLY A 62 -1.87 19.24 -3.53
C GLY A 62 -0.50 18.58 -3.57
N THR A 63 -0.41 17.28 -3.29
CA THR A 63 0.82 16.50 -3.39
C THR A 63 0.74 15.46 -4.49
N PRO A 64 1.87 14.88 -4.95
CA PRO A 64 1.85 13.73 -5.86
C PRO A 64 1.11 12.50 -5.32
N LEU A 65 0.87 12.44 -4.00
CA LEU A 65 0.15 11.36 -3.32
C LEU A 65 -1.38 11.54 -3.38
N ASP A 66 -1.91 12.59 -3.99
CA ASP A 66 -3.36 12.79 -4.09
C ASP A 66 -3.99 11.84 -5.12
N PHE A 67 -4.38 10.66 -4.63
CA PHE A 67 -5.13 9.63 -5.37
C PHE A 67 -6.60 9.56 -4.95
N ARG A 68 -7.16 10.58 -4.29
CA ARG A 68 -8.59 10.62 -3.93
C ARG A 68 -9.51 10.55 -5.15
N LYS A 69 -9.02 10.92 -6.31
CA LYS A 69 -9.65 10.72 -7.62
C LYS A 69 -8.80 9.79 -8.46
N PRO A 70 -9.42 9.00 -9.35
CA PRO A 70 -8.69 8.13 -10.27
C PRO A 70 -7.61 8.90 -11.02
N LYS A 71 -6.36 8.43 -10.93
CA LYS A 71 -5.18 9.04 -11.56
C LYS A 71 -4.24 7.95 -12.08
N ARG A 72 -3.58 8.20 -13.22
CA ARG A 72 -2.53 7.28 -13.69
C ARG A 72 -1.40 7.21 -12.66
N VAL A 73 -0.92 6.01 -12.37
CA VAL A 73 0.20 5.79 -11.45
C VAL A 73 1.43 6.57 -11.92
N GLY A 74 1.73 6.54 -13.21
CA GLY A 74 2.87 7.25 -13.79
C GLY A 74 2.72 8.77 -13.89
N ALA A 75 1.56 9.37 -13.54
CA ALA A 75 1.33 10.79 -13.79
C ALA A 75 2.29 11.73 -13.05
N GLU A 76 2.61 11.38 -11.79
CA GLU A 76 3.44 12.20 -10.92
C GLU A 76 4.52 11.37 -10.17
N ILE A 77 4.75 10.12 -10.59
CA ILE A 77 5.72 9.22 -9.95
C ILE A 77 7.16 9.75 -10.01
N ASP A 78 7.47 10.56 -11.01
CA ASP A 78 8.76 11.24 -11.23
C ASP A 78 8.67 12.76 -11.03
N ALA A 79 7.63 13.25 -10.34
CA ALA A 79 7.46 14.68 -10.08
C ALA A 79 8.69 15.27 -9.37
N ASP A 80 8.96 16.55 -9.62
CA ASP A 80 9.98 17.32 -8.88
C ASP A 80 9.48 17.65 -7.46
N ASN A 81 9.27 16.61 -6.67
CA ASN A 81 8.76 16.69 -5.32
C ASN A 81 9.52 15.70 -4.42
N GLU A 82 9.92 16.13 -3.24
CA GLU A 82 10.74 15.33 -2.31
C GLU A 82 10.08 14.03 -1.91
N LEU A 83 8.75 13.99 -1.76
CA LEU A 83 8.02 12.78 -1.38
C LEU A 83 8.33 11.61 -2.32
N VAL A 84 8.24 11.80 -3.62
CA VAL A 84 8.47 10.75 -4.60
C VAL A 84 9.95 10.59 -4.97
N LYS A 85 10.74 11.69 -4.97
CA LYS A 85 12.18 11.64 -5.27
C LYS A 85 12.95 10.81 -4.24
N SER A 86 12.71 11.04 -2.94
CA SER A 86 13.43 10.34 -1.86
C SER A 86 13.20 8.83 -1.88
N LYS A 87 12.07 8.38 -2.43
CA LYS A 87 11.66 6.97 -2.52
C LYS A 87 11.83 6.36 -3.93
N GLY A 88 12.22 7.15 -4.91
CA GLY A 88 12.28 6.71 -6.30
C GLY A 88 10.93 6.39 -6.91
N GLY A 89 9.84 6.89 -6.34
CA GLY A 89 8.45 6.65 -6.70
C GLY A 89 7.53 6.67 -5.48
N TYR A 90 6.41 5.96 -5.53
CA TYR A 90 5.54 5.84 -4.36
C TYR A 90 6.04 4.74 -3.43
N ASP A 91 6.12 5.08 -2.15
CA ASP A 91 6.41 4.18 -1.03
C ASP A 91 5.92 4.84 0.26
N HIS A 92 4.58 4.91 0.41
CA HIS A 92 3.95 5.70 1.44
C HIS A 92 2.77 4.97 2.07
N ASN A 93 2.58 5.17 3.37
CA ASN A 93 1.42 4.69 4.09
C ASN A 93 0.29 5.73 4.03
N PHE A 94 -0.84 5.34 3.47
CA PHE A 94 -2.08 6.10 3.40
C PHE A 94 -2.99 5.75 4.57
N CYS A 95 -3.59 6.76 5.21
CA CYS A 95 -4.41 6.63 6.41
C CYS A 95 -5.89 6.47 6.02
N LEU A 96 -6.46 5.31 6.30
CA LEU A 96 -7.85 4.98 5.93
C LEU A 96 -8.87 5.46 6.95
N CYS A 97 -8.45 5.70 8.20
CA CYS A 97 -9.29 6.22 9.30
C CYS A 97 -10.62 5.44 9.45
N ASN A 98 -10.53 4.12 9.46
CA ASN A 98 -11.68 3.21 9.38
C ASN A 98 -12.10 2.59 10.73
N ASP A 99 -11.44 2.94 11.83
CA ASP A 99 -11.73 2.43 13.19
C ASP A 99 -11.85 0.89 13.29
N GLY A 100 -11.11 0.16 12.44
CA GLY A 100 -11.14 -1.31 12.37
C GLY A 100 -12.28 -1.89 11.53
N GLU A 101 -13.10 -1.05 10.91
CA GLU A 101 -14.14 -1.50 10.00
C GLU A 101 -13.58 -1.85 8.61
N MET A 102 -14.22 -2.84 7.96
CA MET A 102 -13.85 -3.23 6.59
C MET A 102 -14.23 -2.14 5.60
N VAL A 103 -13.23 -1.53 4.96
CA VAL A 103 -13.44 -0.44 3.98
C VAL A 103 -12.77 -0.76 2.66
N LEU A 104 -13.25 -0.13 1.58
CA LEU A 104 -12.56 -0.06 0.30
C LEU A 104 -11.38 0.90 0.44
N ALA A 105 -10.16 0.38 0.45
CA ALA A 105 -8.93 1.16 0.59
C ALA A 105 -8.45 1.74 -0.74
N ALA A 106 -8.43 0.90 -1.78
CA ALA A 106 -7.95 1.30 -3.11
C ALA A 106 -8.70 0.59 -4.23
N THR A 107 -8.77 1.23 -5.37
CA THR A 107 -9.22 0.65 -6.65
C THR A 107 -8.13 0.86 -7.70
N VAL A 108 -7.83 -0.17 -8.48
CA VAL A 108 -6.88 -0.11 -9.58
C VAL A 108 -7.48 -0.72 -10.83
N VAL A 109 -7.25 -0.07 -11.97
CA VAL A 109 -7.74 -0.52 -13.28
C VAL A 109 -6.61 -0.46 -14.29
N ASN A 110 -6.46 -1.52 -15.07
CA ASN A 110 -5.65 -1.51 -16.27
C ASN A 110 -6.56 -1.45 -17.52
N ASN A 111 -6.56 -0.32 -18.20
CA ASN A 111 -7.46 -0.10 -19.35
C ASN A 111 -7.13 -0.97 -20.57
N THR A 112 -5.91 -1.53 -20.67
CA THR A 112 -5.52 -2.40 -21.78
C THR A 112 -6.11 -3.79 -21.63
N THR A 113 -6.08 -4.34 -20.41
CA THR A 113 -6.63 -5.68 -20.12
C THR A 113 -8.09 -5.63 -19.70
N GLY A 114 -8.62 -4.47 -19.30
CA GLY A 114 -9.93 -4.30 -18.69
C GLY A 114 -10.02 -4.89 -17.28
N ILE A 115 -8.91 -5.32 -16.68
CA ILE A 115 -8.92 -5.88 -15.33
C ILE A 115 -8.98 -4.75 -14.31
N ARG A 116 -9.88 -4.93 -13.33
CA ARG A 116 -10.03 -4.11 -12.14
C ARG A 116 -9.68 -4.93 -10.90
N MET A 117 -9.03 -4.30 -9.94
CA MET A 117 -8.83 -4.81 -8.59
C MET A 117 -9.31 -3.78 -7.56
N ASP A 118 -10.16 -4.22 -6.64
CA ASP A 118 -10.54 -3.48 -5.44
C ASP A 118 -9.87 -4.11 -4.22
N VAL A 119 -9.25 -3.28 -3.39
CA VAL A 119 -8.58 -3.69 -2.15
C VAL A 119 -9.42 -3.26 -0.96
N TYR A 120 -9.87 -4.22 -0.16
CA TYR A 120 -10.60 -3.95 1.08
C TYR A 120 -9.76 -4.41 2.28
N THR A 121 -9.89 -3.72 3.40
CA THR A 121 -9.19 -4.05 4.64
C THR A 121 -9.90 -3.51 5.87
N ASP A 122 -9.69 -4.17 7.00
CA ASP A 122 -10.02 -3.70 8.35
C ASP A 122 -8.82 -2.97 9.01
N ARG A 123 -7.66 -2.91 8.35
CA ARG A 123 -6.49 -2.20 8.87
C ARG A 123 -6.62 -0.70 8.66
N PRO A 124 -6.05 0.12 9.58
CA PRO A 124 -6.17 1.59 9.55
C PRO A 124 -5.38 2.25 8.41
N GLY A 125 -4.47 1.54 7.79
CA GLY A 125 -3.61 2.06 6.73
C GLY A 125 -3.34 1.09 5.61
N ILE A 126 -2.82 1.64 4.52
CA ILE A 126 -2.32 0.89 3.37
C ILE A 126 -1.04 1.52 2.85
N GLN A 127 0.05 0.74 2.85
CA GLN A 127 1.28 1.12 2.16
C GLN A 127 1.11 0.84 0.67
N ILE A 128 1.43 1.84 -0.14
CA ILE A 128 1.52 1.70 -1.59
C ILE A 128 2.98 1.78 -1.99
N TYR A 129 3.53 0.65 -2.44
CA TYR A 129 4.90 0.57 -2.91
C TYR A 129 4.95 0.18 -4.39
N THR A 130 5.45 1.06 -5.23
CA THR A 130 5.47 0.89 -6.69
C THR A 130 6.67 0.08 -7.21
N GLY A 131 7.26 -0.75 -6.36
CA GLY A 131 8.36 -1.66 -6.77
C GLY A 131 9.61 -0.92 -7.26
N ASN A 132 9.91 0.24 -6.66
CA ASN A 132 10.98 1.16 -7.10
C ASN A 132 12.36 0.53 -7.12
N TYR A 133 12.59 -0.51 -6.31
CA TYR A 133 13.88 -1.18 -6.13
C TYR A 133 13.84 -2.67 -6.50
N ILE A 134 12.88 -3.09 -7.34
CA ILE A 134 12.88 -4.47 -7.85
C ILE A 134 14.19 -4.74 -8.56
N SER A 135 14.85 -5.85 -8.15
CA SER A 135 16.17 -6.21 -8.67
C SER A 135 16.08 -7.01 -9.96
N GLU A 136 16.83 -6.60 -10.97
CA GLU A 136 16.96 -7.29 -12.26
C GLU A 136 17.86 -8.54 -12.22
N LYS A 137 18.35 -8.90 -11.03
CA LYS A 137 19.39 -9.96 -10.88
C LYS A 137 18.81 -11.37 -10.91
N ASN A 138 17.52 -11.53 -10.69
CA ASN A 138 16.89 -12.83 -10.56
C ASN A 138 15.95 -13.10 -11.73
N GLU A 139 16.01 -14.30 -12.26
CA GLU A 139 15.02 -14.81 -13.18
C GLU A 139 13.71 -15.07 -12.42
N GLY A 140 12.62 -14.55 -12.94
CA GLY A 140 11.30 -14.70 -12.38
C GLY A 140 10.46 -15.76 -13.08
N LYS A 141 9.14 -15.64 -12.95
CA LYS A 141 8.18 -16.55 -13.57
C LYS A 141 8.38 -16.59 -15.08
N GLU A 142 8.39 -17.82 -15.65
CA GLU A 142 8.51 -18.05 -17.10
C GLU A 142 9.76 -17.44 -17.74
N GLY A 143 10.85 -17.32 -16.96
CA GLY A 143 12.12 -16.75 -17.45
C GLY A 143 12.13 -15.23 -17.58
N ALA A 144 11.11 -14.54 -17.05
CA ALA A 144 11.05 -13.09 -17.11
C ALA A 144 12.08 -12.44 -16.17
N THR A 145 12.68 -11.34 -16.60
CA THR A 145 13.45 -10.45 -15.74
C THR A 145 12.58 -9.26 -15.39
N TYR A 146 12.31 -9.08 -14.09
CA TYR A 146 11.52 -7.95 -13.61
C TYR A 146 12.39 -6.72 -13.39
N HIS A 147 11.83 -5.56 -13.68
CA HIS A 147 12.49 -4.27 -13.56
C HIS A 147 11.78 -3.38 -12.53
N PRO A 148 12.42 -2.29 -12.07
CA PRO A 148 11.74 -1.31 -11.24
C PRO A 148 10.40 -0.86 -11.83
N ARG A 149 9.39 -0.73 -10.95
CA ARG A 149 8.03 -0.28 -11.31
C ARG A 149 7.24 -1.25 -12.21
N TRP A 150 7.56 -2.54 -12.17
CA TRP A 150 6.81 -3.60 -12.88
C TRP A 150 5.71 -4.22 -12.02
N GLY A 151 5.50 -3.73 -10.82
CA GLY A 151 4.42 -4.17 -9.94
C GLY A 151 4.28 -3.25 -8.75
N THR A 152 3.07 -3.21 -8.20
CA THR A 152 2.73 -2.43 -7.01
C THR A 152 2.37 -3.39 -5.88
N ALA A 153 2.93 -3.16 -4.68
CA ALA A 153 2.47 -3.81 -3.46
C ALA A 153 1.42 -2.93 -2.76
N TYR A 154 0.36 -3.58 -2.28
CA TYR A 154 -0.78 -2.99 -1.56
C TYR A 154 -0.81 -3.61 -0.17
N GLU A 155 -0.08 -3.02 0.78
CA GLU A 155 0.21 -3.61 2.08
C GLU A 155 -0.71 -2.99 3.13
N THR A 156 -1.77 -3.68 3.49
CA THR A 156 -2.70 -3.22 4.52
C THR A 156 -2.10 -3.46 5.90
N GLN A 157 -2.09 -2.45 6.77
CA GLN A 157 -1.27 -2.45 7.97
C GLN A 157 -1.71 -1.42 9.01
N PHE A 158 -1.13 -1.48 10.21
CA PHE A 158 -1.03 -0.31 11.09
C PHE A 158 -0.01 0.69 10.55
N TYR A 159 -0.11 1.94 10.98
CA TYR A 159 0.83 2.97 10.52
C TYR A 159 2.27 2.63 10.94
N PRO A 160 3.27 2.93 10.10
CA PRO A 160 4.66 2.79 10.50
C PRO A 160 4.95 3.53 11.81
N ASP A 161 5.68 2.86 12.71
CA ASP A 161 6.06 3.38 14.03
C ASP A 161 4.88 3.67 14.98
N ALA A 162 3.70 3.12 14.73
CA ALA A 162 2.49 3.42 15.51
C ALA A 162 2.64 3.16 17.02
N VAL A 163 3.47 2.19 17.40
CA VAL A 163 3.73 1.87 18.82
C VAL A 163 4.32 3.02 19.62
N ASN A 164 5.00 3.97 18.96
CA ASN A 164 5.65 5.12 19.57
C ASN A 164 4.80 6.42 19.51
N HIS A 165 3.58 6.34 18.98
CA HIS A 165 2.71 7.50 18.76
C HIS A 165 1.30 7.25 19.30
N ASP A 166 0.98 7.81 20.45
CA ASP A 166 -0.32 7.62 21.14
C ASP A 166 -1.54 8.07 20.33
N ASN A 167 -1.33 8.92 19.32
CA ASN A 167 -2.38 9.40 18.42
C ASN A 167 -2.60 8.51 17.19
N PHE A 168 -1.81 7.45 17.03
CA PHE A 168 -1.99 6.44 15.99
C PHE A 168 -2.78 5.24 16.52
N PRO A 169 -3.51 4.51 15.66
CA PRO A 169 -4.09 3.22 16.05
C PRO A 169 -3.00 2.27 16.56
N SER A 170 -3.21 1.71 17.75
CA SER A 170 -2.21 0.90 18.43
C SER A 170 -2.09 -0.49 17.81
N PRO A 171 -0.87 -0.95 17.47
CA PRO A 171 -0.61 -2.32 17.00
C PRO A 171 -0.34 -3.29 18.16
N VAL A 172 -0.51 -2.86 19.42
CA VAL A 172 -0.21 -3.68 20.60
C VAL A 172 -1.35 -4.63 20.90
N ILE A 173 -1.04 -5.93 21.02
CA ILE A 173 -1.91 -6.96 21.56
C ILE A 173 -1.41 -7.40 22.94
N ARG A 174 -2.34 -7.73 23.85
CA ARG A 174 -2.02 -8.19 25.21
C ARG A 174 -1.83 -9.68 25.25
N ALA A 175 -1.10 -10.15 26.26
CA ALA A 175 -0.92 -11.58 26.50
C ALA A 175 -2.28 -12.32 26.58
N GLY A 176 -2.46 -13.34 25.74
CA GLY A 176 -3.70 -14.09 25.63
C GLY A 176 -4.82 -13.43 24.82
N GLU A 177 -4.62 -12.24 24.31
CA GLU A 177 -5.54 -11.58 23.38
C GLU A 177 -5.39 -12.17 21.98
N GLU A 178 -6.52 -12.52 21.36
CA GLU A 178 -6.54 -12.93 19.96
C GLU A 178 -6.60 -11.70 19.06
N PHE A 179 -5.75 -11.66 18.03
CA PHE A 179 -5.90 -10.68 16.97
C PHE A 179 -6.41 -11.33 15.70
N GLU A 180 -7.18 -10.57 14.95
CA GLU A 180 -7.61 -10.93 13.60
C GLU A 180 -7.45 -9.74 12.67
N SER A 181 -7.09 -10.02 11.41
CA SER A 181 -7.14 -9.04 10.35
C SER A 181 -7.43 -9.66 9.00
N GLN A 182 -7.96 -8.85 8.09
CA GLN A 182 -8.34 -9.34 6.76
C GLN A 182 -8.01 -8.32 5.68
N THR A 183 -7.43 -8.84 4.59
CA THR A 183 -7.27 -8.13 3.32
C THR A 183 -8.02 -8.88 2.23
N VAL A 184 -8.80 -8.17 1.43
CA VAL A 184 -9.50 -8.73 0.27
C VAL A 184 -9.02 -8.05 -0.99
N TYR A 185 -8.48 -8.82 -1.94
CA TYR A 185 -8.27 -8.41 -3.32
C TYR A 185 -9.42 -8.97 -4.15
N HIS A 186 -10.31 -8.09 -4.58
CA HIS A 186 -11.44 -8.45 -5.44
C HIS A 186 -11.11 -8.08 -6.87
N PHE A 187 -10.97 -9.08 -7.72
CA PHE A 187 -10.69 -8.91 -9.15
C PHE A 187 -11.98 -9.02 -9.96
N GLY A 188 -12.12 -8.12 -10.94
CA GLY A 188 -13.25 -8.07 -11.86
C GLY A 188 -12.86 -7.39 -13.16
N LEU A 189 -13.86 -7.05 -13.96
CA LEU A 189 -13.69 -6.22 -15.14
C LEU A 189 -14.08 -4.78 -14.81
N ALA A 190 -13.38 -3.83 -15.41
CA ALA A 190 -13.80 -2.45 -15.42
C ALA A 190 -15.05 -2.30 -16.31
N ASP A 191 -15.99 -1.44 -15.89
CA ASP A 191 -17.21 -1.09 -16.64
C ASP A 191 -16.86 -0.25 -17.87
#